data_ffa2935680953102deef5f567d5ba3af
#
_entry.id   ffa2935680953102deef5f567d5ba3af
#
_cell.length_a   1.000
_cell.length_b   1.000
_cell.length_c   1.000
_cell.angle_alpha   90.00
_cell.angle_beta   90.00
_cell.angle_gamma   90.00
#
_symmetry.space_group_name_H-M   'P 1'
#
loop_
_entity.id
_entity.type
_entity.pdbx_description
1 polymer ?
#
loop_
_entity_poly.entity_id
_entity_poly.type
_entity_poly.pdbx_seq_one_letter_code
_entity_poly.pdbx_strand_id
1 'polypeptide(L)'
;KINYTIGQILLAKRLGKTRIIAETGAGQHGVATATVCALMGLECIVYMGAVDIERQAPNVARMKMLGAEVRAAHCGSKTLKDATNEAIRDWINNPEDTHYIIGSVVGPHPYPDMVARFQSVISEEMKWQLREQTGAENPDIIIACVGGGSNAAGAYYHYLNEQEVRLVAVEAAGLGIHSGESAATSVLGSKGIIHGSRTLLMQTQDGQIIEPYSISAGLDYPGIGPMHAHLIASGRA
;
A
#
# COMPACT_ATOMS: atom_id res chain seq x y z
N LYS A 1 -0.31 8.30 2.94
CA LYS A 1 -1.37 7.43 3.52
C LYS A 1 -2.67 8.22 3.74
N ILE A 2 -2.63 9.39 4.36
CA ILE A 2 -3.83 10.14 4.74
C ILE A 2 -4.73 10.49 3.54
N ASN A 3 -4.17 10.85 2.38
CA ASN A 3 -4.94 11.24 1.19
C ASN A 3 -5.94 10.17 0.76
N TYR A 4 -5.47 8.93 0.56
CA TYR A 4 -6.37 7.88 0.12
C TYR A 4 -7.24 7.31 1.26
N THR A 5 -6.84 7.44 2.53
CA THR A 5 -7.73 7.06 3.63
C THR A 5 -8.90 8.02 3.76
N ILE A 6 -8.69 9.33 3.54
CA ILE A 6 -9.78 10.31 3.45
C ILE A 6 -10.73 9.96 2.30
N GLY A 7 -10.20 9.67 1.12
CA GLY A 7 -11.03 9.30 -0.03
C GLY A 7 -11.85 8.03 0.24
N GLN A 8 -11.22 6.99 0.77
CA GLN A 8 -11.89 5.72 1.07
C GLN A 8 -12.93 5.83 2.20
N ILE A 9 -12.66 6.61 3.27
CA ILE A 9 -13.63 6.78 4.36
C ILE A 9 -14.87 7.57 3.90
N LEU A 10 -14.70 8.56 3.05
CA LEU A 10 -15.83 9.30 2.46
C LEU A 10 -16.69 8.40 1.56
N LEU A 11 -16.04 7.50 0.80
CA LEU A 11 -16.74 6.49 0.03
C LEU A 11 -17.48 5.51 0.93
N ALA A 12 -16.87 5.02 2.01
CA ALA A 12 -17.51 4.15 2.98
C ALA A 12 -18.76 4.78 3.60
N LYS A 13 -18.68 6.04 4.01
CA LYS A 13 -19.84 6.81 4.52
C LYS A 13 -20.95 6.93 3.47
N ARG A 14 -20.60 7.22 2.22
CA ARG A 14 -21.56 7.31 1.11
C ARG A 14 -22.26 5.97 0.84
N LEU A 15 -21.57 4.85 1.09
CA LEU A 15 -22.10 3.49 0.99
C LEU A 15 -22.88 3.06 2.24
N GLY A 16 -23.02 3.92 3.25
CA GLY A 16 -23.72 3.61 4.50
C GLY A 16 -22.97 2.64 5.42
N LYS A 17 -21.66 2.47 5.24
CA LYS A 17 -20.85 1.59 6.08
C LYS A 17 -20.56 2.24 7.43
N THR A 18 -20.62 1.43 8.47
CA THR A 18 -20.46 1.86 9.88
C THR A 18 -19.20 1.33 10.53
N ARG A 19 -18.63 0.28 9.95
CA ARG A 19 -17.45 -0.43 10.43
C ARG A 19 -16.35 -0.38 9.39
N ILE A 20 -15.16 0.04 9.80
CA ILE A 20 -13.99 0.16 8.96
C ILE A 20 -12.93 -0.83 9.41
N ILE A 21 -12.35 -1.54 8.47
CA ILE A 21 -11.18 -2.38 8.72
C ILE A 21 -10.01 -1.96 7.83
N ALA A 22 -8.81 -2.18 8.32
CA ALA A 22 -7.56 -1.96 7.59
C ALA A 22 -6.51 -2.97 8.00
N GLU A 23 -5.52 -3.19 7.15
CA GLU A 23 -4.27 -3.84 7.48
C GLU A 23 -3.16 -2.82 7.70
N THR A 24 -2.10 -3.20 8.41
CA THR A 24 -0.90 -2.37 8.52
C THR A 24 0.33 -3.22 8.86
N GLY A 25 1.50 -2.84 8.31
CA GLY A 25 2.81 -3.39 8.68
C GLY A 25 3.55 -2.41 9.59
N ALA A 26 4.14 -1.35 9.02
CA ALA A 26 4.84 -0.30 9.78
C ALA A 26 3.93 0.53 10.71
N GLY A 27 2.61 0.38 10.63
CA GLY A 27 1.64 1.11 11.44
C GLY A 27 1.13 2.42 10.83
N GLN A 28 1.77 2.98 9.82
CA GLN A 28 1.40 4.28 9.26
C GLN A 28 0.02 4.30 8.60
N HIS A 29 -0.32 3.23 7.89
CA HIS A 29 -1.66 3.08 7.31
C HIS A 29 -2.73 2.92 8.39
N GLY A 30 -2.45 2.11 9.41
CA GLY A 30 -3.34 1.93 10.56
C GLY A 30 -3.60 3.24 11.31
N VAL A 31 -2.56 4.03 11.57
CA VAL A 31 -2.71 5.37 12.20
C VAL A 31 -3.55 6.29 11.33
N ALA A 32 -3.29 6.35 10.02
CA ALA A 32 -4.06 7.19 9.11
C ALA A 32 -5.54 6.76 9.06
N THR A 33 -5.83 5.45 9.02
CA THR A 33 -7.19 4.92 9.04
C THR A 33 -7.88 5.21 10.38
N ALA A 34 -7.21 4.97 11.50
CA ALA A 34 -7.73 5.31 12.83
C ALA A 34 -8.06 6.81 12.95
N THR A 35 -7.21 7.67 12.40
CA THR A 35 -7.42 9.13 12.39
C THR A 35 -8.70 9.51 11.66
N VAL A 36 -8.92 8.99 10.46
CA VAL A 36 -10.12 9.34 9.68
C VAL A 36 -11.38 8.70 10.28
N CYS A 37 -11.27 7.51 10.89
CA CYS A 37 -12.38 6.88 11.60
C CYS A 37 -12.78 7.68 12.84
N ALA A 38 -11.82 8.14 13.64
CA ALA A 38 -12.08 9.01 14.79
C ALA A 38 -12.75 10.31 14.37
N LEU A 39 -12.26 10.94 13.28
CA LEU A 39 -12.86 12.16 12.73
C LEU A 39 -14.31 11.95 12.28
N MET A 40 -14.63 10.79 11.72
CA MET A 40 -15.95 10.49 11.13
C MET A 40 -16.90 9.76 12.07
N GLY A 41 -16.44 9.39 13.28
CA GLY A 41 -17.24 8.66 14.26
C GLY A 41 -17.60 7.24 13.83
N LEU A 42 -16.67 6.54 13.15
CA LEU A 42 -16.86 5.16 12.66
C LEU A 42 -16.03 4.17 13.48
N GLU A 43 -16.54 2.95 13.65
CA GLU A 43 -15.77 1.85 14.24
C GLU A 43 -14.54 1.55 13.39
N CYS A 44 -13.40 1.33 14.04
CA CYS A 44 -12.12 1.07 13.37
C CYS A 44 -11.43 -0.16 13.95
N ILE A 45 -11.16 -1.14 13.10
CA ILE A 45 -10.36 -2.32 13.41
C ILE A 45 -9.16 -2.38 12.49
N VAL A 46 -7.96 -2.48 13.08
CA VAL A 46 -6.71 -2.57 12.33
C VAL A 46 -6.05 -3.91 12.58
N TYR A 47 -5.89 -4.69 11.51
CA TYR A 47 -5.12 -5.93 11.53
C TYR A 47 -3.63 -5.63 11.38
N MET A 48 -2.81 -6.21 12.23
CA MET A 48 -1.36 -6.02 12.22
C MET A 48 -0.66 -7.33 12.59
N GLY A 49 0.44 -7.66 11.92
CA GLY A 49 1.21 -8.84 12.25
C GLY A 49 1.71 -8.81 13.70
N ALA A 50 1.67 -9.93 14.41
CA ALA A 50 2.09 -9.97 15.81
C ALA A 50 3.54 -9.50 16.01
N VAL A 51 4.44 -9.82 15.06
CA VAL A 51 5.83 -9.34 15.05
C VAL A 51 5.89 -7.83 14.84
N ASP A 52 5.06 -7.29 13.95
CA ASP A 52 5.02 -5.86 13.65
C ASP A 52 4.43 -5.04 14.81
N ILE A 53 3.48 -5.59 15.55
CA ILE A 53 2.92 -4.95 16.77
C ILE A 53 4.04 -4.65 17.78
N GLU A 54 4.94 -5.59 18.00
CA GLU A 54 6.06 -5.39 18.92
C GLU A 54 7.06 -4.36 18.38
N ARG A 55 7.44 -4.48 17.10
CA ARG A 55 8.40 -3.58 16.43
C ARG A 55 7.90 -2.14 16.34
N GLN A 56 6.59 -1.96 16.18
CA GLN A 56 5.95 -0.67 15.91
C GLN A 56 5.02 -0.22 17.05
N ALA A 57 5.34 -0.58 18.29
CA ALA A 57 4.54 -0.28 19.47
C ALA A 57 4.10 1.20 19.60
N PRO A 58 4.91 2.22 19.22
CA PRO A 58 4.46 3.62 19.23
C PRO A 58 3.28 3.90 18.29
N ASN A 59 3.23 3.26 17.12
CA ASN A 59 2.11 3.41 16.20
C ASN A 59 0.87 2.65 16.70
N VAL A 60 1.06 1.50 17.34
CA VAL A 60 -0.04 0.77 18.01
C VAL A 60 -0.67 1.63 19.11
N ALA A 61 0.14 2.29 19.93
CA ALA A 61 -0.36 3.21 20.95
C ALA A 61 -1.17 4.37 20.34
N ARG A 62 -0.71 4.96 19.22
CA ARG A 62 -1.44 6.02 18.50
C ARG A 62 -2.79 5.55 17.99
N MET A 63 -2.86 4.35 17.37
CA MET A 63 -4.11 3.77 16.89
C MET A 63 -5.11 3.58 18.04
N LYS A 64 -4.66 3.05 19.17
CA LYS A 64 -5.49 2.86 20.36
C LYS A 64 -5.98 4.19 20.97
N MET A 65 -5.12 5.21 21.02
CA MET A 65 -5.52 6.57 21.47
C MET A 65 -6.58 7.20 20.55
N LEU A 66 -6.59 6.85 19.28
CA LEU A 66 -7.61 7.27 18.30
C LEU A 66 -8.89 6.41 18.35
N GLY A 67 -8.97 5.45 19.26
CA GLY A 67 -10.14 4.61 19.46
C GLY A 67 -10.19 3.36 18.58
N ALA A 68 -9.12 3.05 17.81
CA ALA A 68 -9.09 1.85 17.00
C ALA A 68 -8.77 0.60 17.83
N GLU A 69 -9.43 -0.51 17.50
CA GLU A 69 -9.03 -1.84 17.96
C GLU A 69 -7.89 -2.36 17.07
N VAL A 70 -6.79 -2.80 17.67
CA VAL A 70 -5.68 -3.44 16.95
C VAL A 70 -5.72 -4.94 17.19
N ARG A 71 -5.94 -5.70 16.12
CA ARG A 71 -6.00 -7.17 16.13
C ARG A 71 -4.72 -7.79 15.57
N ALA A 72 -4.12 -8.70 16.33
CA ALA A 72 -2.91 -9.37 15.94
C ALA A 72 -3.18 -10.49 14.92
N ALA A 73 -2.43 -10.52 13.81
CA ALA A 73 -2.36 -11.66 12.91
C ALA A 73 -1.27 -12.62 13.39
N HIS A 74 -1.65 -13.83 13.76
CA HIS A 74 -0.76 -14.86 14.32
C HIS A 74 -0.37 -15.94 13.30
N CYS A 75 -0.97 -15.95 12.11
CA CYS A 75 -0.69 -16.92 11.06
C CYS A 75 0.60 -16.57 10.30
N GLY A 76 1.15 -17.54 9.59
CA GLY A 76 2.27 -17.35 8.67
C GLY A 76 3.50 -16.71 9.29
N SER A 77 4.08 -15.74 8.63
CA SER A 77 5.22 -14.94 9.10
C SER A 77 4.85 -13.90 10.18
N LYS A 78 3.57 -13.72 10.46
CA LYS A 78 3.03 -12.75 11.42
C LYS A 78 3.39 -11.31 11.09
N THR A 79 3.41 -10.98 9.78
CA THR A 79 3.77 -9.69 9.21
C THR A 79 2.62 -9.12 8.37
N LEU A 80 2.87 -8.04 7.62
CA LEU A 80 1.89 -7.34 6.78
C LEU A 80 1.06 -8.25 5.87
N LYS A 81 1.68 -9.24 5.22
CA LYS A 81 0.97 -10.19 4.34
C LYS A 81 -0.15 -10.91 5.08
N ASP A 82 0.13 -11.37 6.29
CA ASP A 82 -0.83 -12.13 7.10
C ASP A 82 -1.91 -11.21 7.69
N ALA A 83 -1.55 -9.99 8.07
CA ALA A 83 -2.50 -8.96 8.46
C ALA A 83 -3.48 -8.65 7.31
N THR A 84 -3.01 -8.57 6.07
CA THR A 84 -3.85 -8.39 4.88
C THR A 84 -4.80 -9.57 4.68
N ASN A 85 -4.32 -10.82 4.88
CA ASN A 85 -5.16 -12.00 4.80
C ASN A 85 -6.30 -11.95 5.82
N GLU A 86 -6.01 -11.58 7.08
CA GLU A 86 -7.04 -11.48 8.11
C GLU A 86 -8.05 -10.36 7.82
N ALA A 87 -7.58 -9.21 7.36
CA ALA A 87 -8.46 -8.11 6.96
C ALA A 87 -9.41 -8.53 5.81
N ILE A 88 -8.90 -9.22 4.79
CA ILE A 88 -9.72 -9.72 3.67
C ILE A 88 -10.74 -10.75 4.17
N ARG A 89 -10.36 -11.69 5.06
CA ARG A 89 -11.29 -12.67 5.64
C ARG A 89 -12.42 -12.00 6.42
N ASP A 90 -12.09 -11.02 7.24
CA ASP A 90 -13.10 -10.25 7.98
C ASP A 90 -14.04 -9.50 7.01
N TRP A 91 -13.48 -8.84 6.01
CA TRP A 91 -14.27 -8.10 5.02
C TRP A 91 -15.28 -8.96 4.28
N ILE A 92 -14.86 -10.11 3.76
CA ILE A 92 -15.77 -11.00 3.00
C ILE A 92 -16.83 -11.67 3.90
N ASN A 93 -16.57 -11.77 5.21
CA ASN A 93 -17.54 -12.31 6.17
C ASN A 93 -18.55 -11.26 6.65
N ASN A 94 -18.25 -9.97 6.50
CA ASN A 94 -19.07 -8.86 6.98
C ASN A 94 -19.31 -7.80 5.90
N PRO A 95 -19.84 -8.17 4.72
CA PRO A 95 -19.89 -7.25 3.57
C PRO A 95 -20.96 -6.17 3.72
N GLU A 96 -21.96 -6.33 4.59
CA GLU A 96 -23.08 -5.42 4.69
C GLU A 96 -22.72 -4.11 5.38
N ASP A 97 -22.04 -4.17 6.51
CA ASP A 97 -21.73 -3.01 7.36
C ASP A 97 -20.26 -2.56 7.26
N THR A 98 -19.38 -3.42 6.77
CA THR A 98 -17.93 -3.24 6.79
C THR A 98 -17.38 -2.71 5.46
N HIS A 99 -16.48 -1.74 5.53
CA HIS A 99 -15.65 -1.29 4.42
C HIS A 99 -14.18 -1.53 4.73
N TYR A 100 -13.48 -2.14 3.77
CA TYR A 100 -12.04 -2.34 3.86
C TYR A 100 -11.31 -1.15 3.25
N ILE A 101 -10.58 -0.39 4.08
CA ILE A 101 -9.66 0.66 3.63
C ILE A 101 -8.29 0.04 3.40
N ILE A 102 -7.99 -0.29 2.14
CA ILE A 102 -6.74 -0.95 1.77
C ILE A 102 -5.55 0.01 1.81
N GLY A 103 -4.39 -0.50 2.25
CA GLY A 103 -3.21 0.30 2.57
C GLY A 103 -2.27 0.64 1.41
N SER A 104 -2.53 0.15 0.21
CA SER A 104 -1.70 0.41 -0.98
C SER A 104 -2.49 0.23 -2.27
N VAL A 105 -1.82 0.36 -3.44
CA VAL A 105 -2.38 0.10 -4.78
C VAL A 105 -2.39 -1.40 -5.11
N VAL A 106 -2.85 -2.20 -4.15
CA VAL A 106 -2.94 -3.66 -4.22
C VAL A 106 -4.40 -4.08 -4.02
N GLY A 107 -4.67 -5.39 -4.02
CA GLY A 107 -6.02 -5.89 -3.84
C GLY A 107 -6.80 -6.02 -5.16
N PRO A 108 -8.05 -6.53 -5.10
CA PRO A 108 -8.87 -6.72 -6.28
C PRO A 108 -9.32 -5.39 -6.87
N HIS A 109 -9.69 -5.40 -8.16
CA HIS A 109 -10.36 -4.23 -8.74
C HIS A 109 -11.64 -3.89 -7.93
N PRO A 110 -11.92 -2.60 -7.63
CA PRO A 110 -11.27 -1.38 -8.14
C PRO A 110 -10.18 -0.78 -7.23
N TYR A 111 -9.72 -1.46 -6.20
CA TYR A 111 -8.80 -0.88 -5.21
C TYR A 111 -7.54 -0.27 -5.79
N PRO A 112 -6.80 -0.91 -6.72
CA PRO A 112 -5.59 -0.30 -7.28
C PRO A 112 -5.85 1.03 -7.97
N ASP A 113 -6.91 1.11 -8.78
CA ASP A 113 -7.30 2.35 -9.48
C ASP A 113 -7.79 3.42 -8.49
N MET A 114 -8.65 3.04 -7.56
CA MET A 114 -9.23 3.94 -6.56
C MET A 114 -8.13 4.57 -5.69
N VAL A 115 -7.21 3.76 -5.19
CA VAL A 115 -6.09 4.27 -4.36
C VAL A 115 -5.16 5.14 -5.17
N ALA A 116 -4.82 4.77 -6.42
CA ALA A 116 -4.01 5.60 -7.31
C ALA A 116 -4.65 6.97 -7.55
N ARG A 117 -5.95 7.02 -7.80
CA ARG A 117 -6.71 8.28 -7.99
C ARG A 117 -6.70 9.15 -6.73
N PHE A 118 -6.94 8.58 -5.55
CA PHE A 118 -6.89 9.36 -4.31
C PHE A 118 -5.47 9.82 -3.96
N GLN A 119 -4.44 9.14 -4.44
CA GLN A 119 -3.04 9.55 -4.30
C GLN A 119 -2.59 10.54 -5.39
N SER A 120 -3.34 10.70 -6.48
CA SER A 120 -2.94 11.53 -7.62
C SER A 120 -2.79 13.02 -7.27
N VAL A 121 -3.37 13.48 -6.15
CA VAL A 121 -3.12 14.81 -5.60
C VAL A 121 -1.63 15.10 -5.44
N ILE A 122 -0.79 14.08 -5.22
CA ILE A 122 0.66 14.23 -5.13
C ILE A 122 1.23 14.78 -6.44
N SER A 123 0.95 14.12 -7.56
CA SER A 123 1.45 14.57 -8.87
C SER A 123 0.73 15.82 -9.40
N GLU A 124 -0.51 16.05 -9.00
CA GLU A 124 -1.22 17.31 -9.28
C GLU A 124 -0.50 18.49 -8.62
N GLU A 125 -0.20 18.37 -7.33
CA GLU A 125 0.53 19.41 -6.59
C GLU A 125 1.97 19.55 -7.09
N MET A 126 2.65 18.46 -7.44
CA MET A 126 3.99 18.51 -8.04
C MET A 126 4.04 19.40 -9.28
N LYS A 127 3.04 19.35 -10.18
CA LYS A 127 3.00 20.16 -11.40
C LYS A 127 3.02 21.66 -11.11
N TRP A 128 2.12 22.12 -10.27
CA TRP A 128 2.07 23.57 -9.99
C TRP A 128 3.21 24.04 -9.08
N GLN A 129 3.64 23.23 -8.11
CA GLN A 129 4.78 23.57 -7.24
C GLN A 129 6.10 23.63 -8.03
N LEU A 130 6.32 22.70 -8.95
CA LEU A 130 7.50 22.73 -9.82
C LEU A 130 7.53 23.99 -10.68
N ARG A 131 6.38 24.34 -11.29
CA ARG A 131 6.25 25.56 -12.08
C ARG A 131 6.51 26.82 -11.26
N GLU A 132 5.99 26.89 -10.05
CA GLU A 132 6.19 28.01 -9.14
C GLU A 132 7.66 28.16 -8.73
N GLN A 133 8.34 27.03 -8.44
CA GLN A 133 9.71 27.05 -7.92
C GLN A 133 10.79 27.18 -9.01
N THR A 134 10.55 26.63 -10.18
CA THR A 134 11.59 26.49 -11.23
C THR A 134 11.20 27.08 -12.59
N GLY A 135 9.94 27.36 -12.81
CA GLY A 135 9.40 27.74 -14.13
C GLY A 135 9.18 26.56 -15.07
N ALA A 136 9.61 25.34 -14.71
CA ALA A 136 9.45 24.14 -15.55
C ALA A 136 8.02 23.57 -15.43
N GLU A 137 7.50 23.04 -16.55
CA GLU A 137 6.20 22.37 -16.56
C GLU A 137 6.26 20.92 -16.08
N ASN A 138 7.32 20.21 -16.47
CA ASN A 138 7.56 18.82 -16.12
C ASN A 138 8.97 18.63 -15.56
N PRO A 139 9.17 17.66 -14.64
CA PRO A 139 10.50 17.25 -14.22
C PRO A 139 11.13 16.32 -15.28
N ASP A 140 12.44 16.23 -15.33
CA ASP A 140 13.14 15.24 -16.16
C ASP A 140 12.92 13.81 -15.64
N ILE A 141 12.93 13.67 -14.31
CA ILE A 141 12.87 12.35 -13.64
C ILE A 141 12.00 12.44 -12.39
N ILE A 142 11.15 11.44 -12.19
CA ILE A 142 10.43 11.21 -10.91
C ILE A 142 10.94 9.91 -10.29
N ILE A 143 11.52 10.00 -9.10
CA ILE A 143 12.05 8.86 -8.36
C ILE A 143 11.18 8.63 -7.14
N ALA A 144 10.67 7.40 -6.97
CA ALA A 144 9.84 7.05 -5.82
C ALA A 144 10.16 5.64 -5.31
N CYS A 145 10.14 5.45 -3.98
CA CYS A 145 10.26 4.14 -3.38
C CYS A 145 8.99 3.32 -3.60
N VAL A 146 9.14 2.02 -3.77
CA VAL A 146 8.05 1.10 -4.07
C VAL A 146 8.15 -0.15 -3.18
N GLY A 147 7.12 -0.33 -2.34
CA GLY A 147 6.75 -1.62 -1.75
C GLY A 147 5.47 -2.07 -2.45
N GLY A 148 4.28 -1.89 -1.83
CA GLY A 148 3.01 -2.01 -2.57
C GLY A 148 2.81 -0.93 -3.65
N GLY A 149 3.43 0.26 -3.48
CA GLY A 149 3.58 1.27 -4.52
C GLY A 149 2.58 2.43 -4.52
N SER A 150 1.80 2.66 -3.46
CA SER A 150 0.81 3.75 -3.45
C SER A 150 1.41 5.14 -3.56
N ASN A 151 2.56 5.38 -2.92
CA ASN A 151 3.32 6.61 -3.03
C ASN A 151 3.76 6.88 -4.48
N ALA A 152 4.37 5.90 -5.11
CA ALA A 152 4.83 5.98 -6.49
C ALA A 152 3.65 6.15 -7.47
N ALA A 153 2.54 5.42 -7.27
CA ALA A 153 1.34 5.57 -8.09
C ALA A 153 0.83 7.01 -8.06
N GLY A 154 0.79 7.64 -6.88
CA GLY A 154 0.39 9.05 -6.75
C GLY A 154 1.36 10.01 -7.44
N ALA A 155 2.68 9.77 -7.29
CA ALA A 155 3.70 10.63 -7.91
C ALA A 155 3.71 10.51 -9.44
N TYR A 156 3.40 9.33 -9.99
CA TYR A 156 3.43 9.08 -11.44
C TYR A 156 2.12 9.43 -12.15
N TYR A 157 1.01 9.52 -11.45
CA TYR A 157 -0.33 9.49 -12.01
C TYR A 157 -0.55 10.44 -13.19
N HIS A 158 -0.22 11.73 -13.03
CA HIS A 158 -0.36 12.73 -14.09
C HIS A 158 0.82 12.78 -15.08
N TYR A 159 1.82 11.90 -14.91
CA TYR A 159 2.98 11.79 -15.78
C TYR A 159 3.05 10.47 -16.56
N LEU A 160 2.02 9.61 -16.41
CA LEU A 160 2.00 8.30 -17.06
C LEU A 160 2.11 8.37 -18.57
N ASN A 161 1.53 9.39 -19.20
CA ASN A 161 1.53 9.61 -20.63
C ASN A 161 2.62 10.60 -21.11
N GLU A 162 3.34 11.24 -20.20
CA GLU A 162 4.42 12.20 -20.50
C GLU A 162 5.72 11.42 -20.77
N GLN A 163 5.98 11.11 -22.04
CA GLN A 163 7.09 10.22 -22.42
C GLN A 163 8.47 10.83 -22.13
N GLU A 164 8.59 12.16 -22.09
CA GLU A 164 9.80 12.89 -21.74
C GLU A 164 10.14 12.80 -20.25
N VAL A 165 9.17 12.50 -19.39
CA VAL A 165 9.39 12.36 -17.94
C VAL A 165 9.78 10.91 -17.63
N ARG A 166 11.01 10.70 -17.18
CA ARG A 166 11.47 9.39 -16.76
C ARG A 166 10.89 9.00 -15.40
N LEU A 167 10.26 7.83 -15.30
CA LEU A 167 9.76 7.27 -14.03
C LEU A 167 10.75 6.23 -13.51
N VAL A 168 11.15 6.36 -12.24
CA VAL A 168 12.12 5.47 -11.62
C VAL A 168 11.54 4.92 -10.31
N ALA A 169 11.24 3.63 -10.30
CA ALA A 169 10.77 2.89 -9.12
C ALA A 169 11.99 2.30 -8.37
N VAL A 170 12.09 2.59 -7.07
CA VAL A 170 13.18 2.11 -6.23
C VAL A 170 12.65 1.13 -5.21
N GLU A 171 13.08 -0.12 -5.28
CA GLU A 171 12.72 -1.17 -4.34
C GLU A 171 13.86 -1.44 -3.33
N ALA A 172 13.50 -2.04 -2.19
CA ALA A 172 14.48 -2.41 -1.18
C ALA A 172 15.20 -3.70 -1.59
N ALA A 173 16.50 -3.62 -1.81
CA ALA A 173 17.33 -4.78 -2.15
C ALA A 173 17.70 -5.65 -0.92
N GLY A 174 17.34 -5.23 0.30
CA GLY A 174 17.69 -5.96 1.52
C GLY A 174 19.21 -6.09 1.70
N LEU A 175 19.69 -7.30 1.86
CA LEU A 175 21.12 -7.62 1.91
C LEU A 175 21.73 -7.84 0.51
N GLY A 176 20.98 -7.54 -0.53
CA GLY A 176 21.37 -7.67 -1.94
C GLY A 176 20.42 -8.59 -2.71
N ILE A 177 20.23 -8.33 -4.01
CA ILE A 177 19.27 -9.08 -4.85
C ILE A 177 19.61 -10.59 -4.97
N HIS A 178 20.85 -10.98 -4.74
CA HIS A 178 21.28 -12.38 -4.82
C HIS A 178 21.48 -13.03 -3.44
N SER A 179 21.16 -12.33 -2.35
CA SER A 179 21.36 -12.81 -0.98
C SER A 179 20.31 -13.81 -0.50
N GLY A 180 19.15 -13.87 -1.16
CA GLY A 180 17.96 -14.53 -0.64
C GLY A 180 17.15 -13.70 0.36
N GLU A 181 17.69 -12.56 0.82
CA GLU A 181 17.08 -11.61 1.76
C GLU A 181 16.90 -10.24 1.08
N SER A 182 15.86 -10.11 0.27
CA SER A 182 15.54 -8.95 -0.55
C SER A 182 14.03 -8.74 -0.63
N ALA A 183 13.61 -7.53 -0.94
CA ALA A 183 12.22 -7.18 -1.24
C ALA A 183 12.06 -6.55 -2.65
N ALA A 184 13.03 -6.80 -3.54
CA ALA A 184 13.03 -6.29 -4.91
C ALA A 184 12.13 -7.16 -5.83
N THR A 185 10.84 -7.05 -5.65
CA THR A 185 9.82 -7.87 -6.32
C THR A 185 9.84 -7.74 -7.85
N SER A 186 10.16 -6.56 -8.39
CA SER A 186 10.21 -6.34 -9.84
C SER A 186 11.34 -7.14 -10.52
N VAL A 187 12.43 -7.40 -9.79
CA VAL A 187 13.60 -8.12 -10.29
C VAL A 187 13.53 -9.61 -10.01
N LEU A 188 13.07 -9.97 -8.80
CA LEU A 188 13.10 -11.35 -8.31
C LEU A 188 11.76 -12.08 -8.46
N GLY A 189 10.67 -11.34 -8.64
CA GLY A 189 9.33 -11.89 -8.68
C GLY A 189 8.95 -12.49 -10.03
N SER A 190 7.95 -13.32 -10.00
CA SER A 190 7.28 -13.88 -11.19
C SER A 190 5.77 -13.52 -11.16
N LYS A 191 5.08 -13.75 -12.28
CA LYS A 191 3.63 -13.50 -12.36
C LYS A 191 2.88 -14.44 -11.44
N GLY A 192 2.09 -13.88 -10.52
CA GLY A 192 1.30 -14.65 -9.56
C GLY A 192 0.04 -13.89 -9.13
N ILE A 193 -0.69 -14.47 -8.18
CA ILE A 193 -1.90 -13.88 -7.61
C ILE A 193 -1.73 -13.77 -6.10
N ILE A 194 -1.90 -12.56 -5.59
CA ILE A 194 -1.90 -12.30 -4.15
C ILE A 194 -2.99 -11.28 -3.81
N HIS A 195 -3.70 -11.48 -2.71
CA HIS A 195 -4.73 -10.56 -2.21
C HIS A 195 -5.74 -10.10 -3.29
N GLY A 196 -6.12 -11.03 -4.18
CA GLY A 196 -7.07 -10.74 -5.26
C GLY A 196 -6.51 -9.99 -6.48
N SER A 197 -5.19 -9.77 -6.54
CA SER A 197 -4.52 -9.12 -7.68
C SER A 197 -3.63 -10.09 -8.43
N ARG A 198 -3.66 -10.04 -9.77
CA ARG A 198 -2.61 -10.63 -10.61
C ARG A 198 -1.50 -9.60 -10.78
N THR A 199 -0.29 -9.93 -10.35
CA THR A 199 0.85 -9.02 -10.32
C THR A 199 2.19 -9.76 -10.38
N LEU A 200 3.30 -9.06 -10.16
CA LEU A 200 4.59 -9.68 -9.85
C LEU A 200 4.64 -10.01 -8.36
N LEU A 201 5.14 -11.19 -8.05
CA LEU A 201 5.13 -11.77 -6.72
C LEU A 201 6.41 -12.54 -6.46
N MET A 202 7.02 -12.35 -5.31
CA MET A 202 8.13 -13.17 -4.83
C MET A 202 7.58 -14.53 -4.42
N GLN A 203 7.82 -15.55 -5.25
CA GLN A 203 7.31 -16.91 -5.05
C GLN A 203 8.28 -17.96 -5.61
N THR A 204 8.20 -19.15 -5.04
CA THR A 204 8.88 -20.35 -5.56
C THR A 204 8.21 -20.84 -6.85
N GLN A 205 8.84 -21.83 -7.52
CA GLN A 205 8.24 -22.47 -8.70
C GLN A 205 6.89 -23.13 -8.41
N ASP A 206 6.68 -23.59 -7.17
CA ASP A 206 5.43 -24.20 -6.70
C ASP A 206 4.39 -23.15 -6.23
N GLY A 207 4.68 -21.85 -6.40
CA GLY A 207 3.77 -20.77 -6.05
C GLY A 207 3.72 -20.41 -4.55
N GLN A 208 4.66 -20.91 -3.74
CA GLN A 208 4.75 -20.50 -2.34
C GLN A 208 5.40 -19.13 -2.21
N ILE A 209 4.85 -18.27 -1.35
CA ILE A 209 5.39 -16.95 -1.09
C ILE A 209 6.79 -17.05 -0.51
N ILE A 210 7.73 -16.33 -1.12
CA ILE A 210 9.05 -16.07 -0.54
C ILE A 210 8.92 -14.84 0.33
N GLU A 211 9.32 -14.94 1.58
CA GLU A 211 9.23 -13.83 2.53
C GLU A 211 10.19 -12.71 2.10
N PRO A 212 9.69 -11.48 1.92
CA PRO A 212 10.54 -10.35 1.57
C PRO A 212 11.36 -9.91 2.79
N TYR A 213 12.52 -9.33 2.54
CA TYR A 213 13.37 -8.77 3.58
C TYR A 213 13.73 -7.32 3.30
N SER A 214 13.45 -6.44 4.27
CA SER A 214 13.89 -5.05 4.29
C SER A 214 14.00 -4.54 5.72
N ILE A 215 14.96 -3.66 5.99
CA ILE A 215 15.00 -2.92 7.27
C ILE A 215 13.85 -1.92 7.37
N SER A 216 13.24 -1.55 6.24
CA SER A 216 12.08 -0.67 6.17
C SER A 216 10.79 -1.48 6.22
N ALA A 217 10.11 -1.46 7.36
CA ALA A 217 8.82 -2.14 7.54
C ALA A 217 7.72 -1.69 6.55
N GLY A 218 7.92 -0.60 5.82
CA GLY A 218 7.03 -0.13 4.76
C GLY A 218 7.37 -0.67 3.37
N LEU A 219 8.49 -1.42 3.20
CA LEU A 219 9.03 -1.91 1.94
C LEU A 219 9.33 -3.42 2.00
N ASP A 220 8.58 -4.18 2.77
CA ASP A 220 8.74 -5.64 2.96
C ASP A 220 7.52 -6.46 2.50
N TYR A 221 6.78 -5.96 1.54
CA TYR A 221 5.65 -6.65 0.93
C TYR A 221 6.13 -7.57 -0.21
N PRO A 222 5.65 -8.85 -0.29
CA PRO A 222 6.15 -9.82 -1.27
C PRO A 222 5.64 -9.61 -2.70
N GLY A 223 4.76 -8.64 -2.91
CA GLY A 223 4.18 -8.31 -4.21
C GLY A 223 4.35 -6.83 -4.54
N ILE A 224 3.95 -6.45 -5.74
CA ILE A 224 3.92 -5.06 -6.18
C ILE A 224 2.51 -4.73 -6.69
N GLY A 225 2.10 -3.47 -6.66
CA GLY A 225 0.81 -3.08 -7.21
C GLY A 225 0.68 -3.44 -8.70
N PRO A 226 -0.49 -3.90 -9.19
CA PRO A 226 -0.68 -4.29 -10.60
C PRO A 226 -0.32 -3.19 -11.59
N MET A 227 -0.56 -1.92 -11.23
CA MET A 227 -0.16 -0.76 -12.01
C MET A 227 1.35 -0.74 -12.25
N HIS A 228 2.16 -0.93 -11.18
CA HIS A 228 3.61 -0.94 -11.30
C HIS A 228 4.13 -2.14 -12.08
N ALA A 229 3.54 -3.32 -11.87
CA ALA A 229 3.86 -4.50 -12.68
C ALA A 229 3.60 -4.25 -14.18
N HIS A 230 2.55 -3.50 -14.54
CA HIS A 230 2.28 -3.09 -15.91
C HIS A 230 3.29 -2.06 -16.40
N LEU A 231 3.62 -1.03 -15.63
CA LEU A 231 4.60 0.00 -16.01
C LEU A 231 5.97 -0.60 -16.29
N ILE A 232 6.41 -1.56 -15.47
CA ILE A 232 7.67 -2.29 -15.68
C ILE A 232 7.59 -3.14 -16.95
N ALA A 233 6.51 -3.92 -17.12
CA ALA A 233 6.36 -4.80 -18.28
C ALA A 233 6.27 -4.04 -19.62
N SER A 234 5.75 -2.80 -19.59
CA SER A 234 5.68 -1.91 -20.77
C SER A 234 6.93 -1.06 -20.98
N GLY A 235 7.92 -1.12 -20.09
CA GLY A 235 9.12 -0.29 -20.14
C GLY A 235 8.87 1.19 -19.85
N ARG A 236 7.76 1.53 -19.18
CA ARG A 236 7.42 2.91 -18.81
C ARG A 236 8.13 3.37 -17.52
N ALA A 237 8.45 2.43 -16.64
CA ALA A 237 9.21 2.66 -15.40
C ALA A 237 10.29 1.61 -15.24
#